data_805708993ddd6b2f24d83f847450d2bf
#
_entry.id   805708993ddd6b2f24d83f847450d2bf
#
_cell.length_a   1.000
_cell.length_b   1.000
_cell.length_c   1.000
_cell.angle_alpha   90.00
_cell.angle_beta   90.00
_cell.angle_gamma   90.00
#
_symmetry.space_group_name_H-M   'P 1'
#
loop_
_entity.id
_entity.type
_entity.pdbx_description
1 polymer ?
#
loop_
_entity_poly.entity_id
_entity_poly.type
_entity_poly.pdbx_seq_one_letter_code
_entity_poly.pdbx_strand_id
1 'polypeptide(L)'
;VFSIHNLKFQGRWKLPAVMDITGLPEQIFASDKLESYGEANYLKGGVVYADAVTTVSPTYAYEITTPEGGEGLEGLMYACRDKLFGILNGLDYTEYDPQKDVYLTNHYNEVNYKEGKALNKTRLQKNVSLPVDGDVFLIGMVSRMTDQKGFDLIAYIMDELLSTERVQFVVAGTGEARYQDMLSYFAGKYPDKMKVHIGYSEELAHQIYASCDAFLMPSLFEPCGLSQLMSLRYGTVPIVRETGGLKDTVIPYNEYTKEGTGFSFANYNAHEMLAT
;
A
#
# COMPACT_ATOMS: atom_id res chain seq x y z
N VAL A 1 -12.29 18.97 13.54
CA VAL A 1 -11.51 18.34 12.47
C VAL A 1 -12.03 16.94 12.21
N PHE A 2 -12.16 16.53 10.95
CA PHE A 2 -12.53 15.18 10.55
C PHE A 2 -11.44 14.60 9.64
N SER A 3 -10.91 13.42 9.96
CA SER A 3 -9.81 12.80 9.21
C SER A 3 -10.30 11.62 8.39
N ILE A 4 -9.99 11.63 7.09
CA ILE A 4 -10.31 10.57 6.13
C ILE A 4 -9.05 9.75 5.87
N HIS A 5 -9.04 8.49 6.29
CA HIS A 5 -7.92 7.58 6.01
C HIS A 5 -8.12 6.79 4.71
N ASN A 6 -9.37 6.48 4.34
CA ASN A 6 -9.71 5.85 3.07
C ASN A 6 -11.20 6.11 2.76
N LEU A 7 -11.46 6.84 1.69
CA LEU A 7 -12.81 7.27 1.29
C LEU A 7 -13.73 6.11 0.88
N LYS A 8 -13.17 4.96 0.54
CA LYS A 8 -13.94 3.76 0.20
C LYS A 8 -14.80 3.25 1.38
N PHE A 9 -14.37 3.49 2.62
CA PHE A 9 -15.07 3.02 3.82
C PHE A 9 -15.92 4.11 4.45
N GLN A 10 -17.13 4.32 3.91
CA GLN A 10 -17.98 5.47 4.22
C GLN A 10 -18.92 5.27 5.42
N GLY A 11 -19.07 4.05 5.92
CA GLY A 11 -20.03 3.77 6.99
C GLY A 11 -21.47 4.02 6.56
N ARG A 12 -21.93 3.32 5.49
CA ARG A 12 -23.29 3.42 4.97
C ARG A 12 -24.22 2.47 5.70
N TRP A 13 -25.39 2.99 6.11
CA TRP A 13 -26.42 2.23 6.82
C TRP A 13 -27.81 2.69 6.45
N LYS A 14 -28.81 1.82 6.63
CA LYS A 14 -30.22 2.16 6.40
C LYS A 14 -30.65 3.33 7.30
N LEU A 15 -31.25 4.36 6.72
CA LEU A 15 -31.70 5.58 7.42
C LEU A 15 -32.52 5.28 8.69
N PRO A 16 -33.58 4.44 8.65
CA PRO A 16 -34.37 4.18 9.85
C PRO A 16 -33.58 3.60 11.02
N ALA A 17 -32.62 2.71 10.73
CA ALA A 17 -31.79 2.11 11.77
C ALA A 17 -30.86 3.14 12.43
N VAL A 18 -30.28 4.06 11.61
CA VAL A 18 -29.41 5.11 12.16
C VAL A 18 -30.22 6.14 12.94
N MET A 19 -31.41 6.51 12.49
CA MET A 19 -32.34 7.40 13.22
C MET A 19 -32.68 6.82 14.58
N ASP A 20 -33.03 5.54 14.64
CA ASP A 20 -33.40 4.84 15.88
C ASP A 20 -32.20 4.77 16.87
N ILE A 21 -31.02 4.39 16.37
CA ILE A 21 -29.83 4.24 17.22
C ILE A 21 -29.31 5.59 17.72
N THR A 22 -29.32 6.62 16.88
CA THR A 22 -28.70 7.92 17.22
C THR A 22 -29.66 8.88 17.93
N GLY A 23 -30.96 8.73 17.74
CA GLY A 23 -31.98 9.69 18.23
C GLY A 23 -31.85 11.08 17.58
N LEU A 24 -31.08 11.21 16.50
CA LEU A 24 -30.94 12.49 15.81
C LEU A 24 -32.21 12.88 15.09
N PRO A 25 -32.53 14.18 15.02
CA PRO A 25 -33.74 14.66 14.36
C PRO A 25 -33.69 14.41 12.84
N GLU A 26 -34.83 14.16 12.23
CA GLU A 26 -34.98 13.82 10.81
C GLU A 26 -34.25 14.79 9.86
N GLN A 27 -34.20 16.07 10.20
CA GLN A 27 -33.53 17.09 9.41
C GLN A 27 -32.01 16.86 9.22
N ILE A 28 -31.39 16.05 10.07
CA ILE A 28 -29.98 15.67 9.95
C ILE A 28 -29.77 14.66 8.81
N PHE A 29 -30.82 13.93 8.43
CA PHE A 29 -30.79 12.92 7.38
C PHE A 29 -31.25 13.47 6.01
N ALA A 30 -31.12 14.77 5.79
CA ALA A 30 -31.36 15.39 4.50
C ALA A 30 -30.19 15.15 3.51
N SER A 31 -30.47 15.29 2.21
CA SER A 31 -29.50 15.03 1.12
C SER A 31 -28.29 15.95 1.11
N ASP A 32 -28.39 17.11 1.73
CA ASP A 32 -27.27 18.04 1.94
C ASP A 32 -26.46 17.74 3.21
N LYS A 33 -26.85 16.69 3.98
CA LYS A 33 -26.24 16.35 5.28
C LYS A 33 -25.79 14.88 5.33
N LEU A 34 -26.48 14.01 6.11
CA LEU A 34 -26.07 12.61 6.28
C LEU A 34 -26.57 11.66 5.18
N GLU A 35 -27.67 12.00 4.52
CA GLU A 35 -28.22 11.11 3.50
C GLU A 35 -27.34 11.08 2.24
N SER A 36 -27.12 9.90 1.68
CA SER A 36 -26.43 9.68 0.41
C SER A 36 -27.00 8.43 -0.28
N TYR A 37 -27.63 8.63 -1.44
CA TYR A 37 -28.23 7.54 -2.24
C TYR A 37 -29.22 6.67 -1.47
N GLY A 38 -30.04 7.27 -0.62
CA GLY A 38 -31.07 6.58 0.17
C GLY A 38 -30.57 5.93 1.47
N GLU A 39 -29.32 6.14 1.81
CA GLU A 39 -28.69 5.62 3.05
C GLU A 39 -28.11 6.75 3.90
N ALA A 40 -27.96 6.51 5.19
CA ALA A 40 -27.13 7.35 6.04
C ALA A 40 -25.65 7.07 5.77
N ASN A 41 -24.86 8.11 5.54
CA ASN A 41 -23.43 8.03 5.28
C ASN A 41 -22.67 8.81 6.35
N TYR A 42 -22.04 8.09 7.27
CA TYR A 42 -21.33 8.70 8.39
C TYR A 42 -20.13 9.55 7.98
N LEU A 43 -19.39 9.11 6.96
CA LEU A 43 -18.26 9.87 6.44
C LEU A 43 -18.74 11.20 5.82
N LYS A 44 -19.82 11.16 5.02
CA LYS A 44 -20.44 12.38 4.48
C LYS A 44 -20.85 13.34 5.61
N GLY A 45 -21.51 12.83 6.63
CA GLY A 45 -21.87 13.63 7.82
C GLY A 45 -20.65 14.26 8.48
N GLY A 46 -19.61 13.47 8.69
CA GLY A 46 -18.33 13.97 9.25
C GLY A 46 -17.75 15.11 8.44
N VAL A 47 -17.72 15.00 7.10
CA VAL A 47 -17.22 16.03 6.18
C VAL A 47 -18.09 17.28 6.20
N VAL A 48 -19.42 17.12 6.17
CA VAL A 48 -20.36 18.25 6.15
C VAL A 48 -20.23 19.10 7.39
N TYR A 49 -20.19 18.48 8.57
CA TYR A 49 -20.21 19.17 9.87
C TYR A 49 -18.83 19.56 10.41
N ALA A 50 -17.74 19.12 9.78
CA ALA A 50 -16.39 19.51 10.21
C ALA A 50 -16.01 20.92 9.72
N ASP A 51 -15.28 21.68 10.54
CA ASP A 51 -14.67 22.95 10.15
C ASP A 51 -13.46 22.75 9.25
N ALA A 52 -12.72 21.65 9.45
CA ALA A 52 -11.60 21.24 8.62
C ALA A 52 -11.66 19.72 8.38
N VAL A 53 -11.32 19.29 7.17
CA VAL A 53 -11.22 17.89 6.76
C VAL A 53 -9.78 17.60 6.41
N THR A 54 -9.23 16.51 6.92
CA THR A 54 -7.88 16.07 6.55
C THR A 54 -7.95 14.69 5.89
N THR A 55 -6.99 14.45 5.00
CA THR A 55 -6.70 13.11 4.49
C THR A 55 -5.21 12.85 4.50
N VAL A 56 -4.79 11.66 4.13
CA VAL A 56 -3.46 11.13 4.47
C VAL A 56 -2.40 11.32 3.39
N SER A 57 -2.68 12.14 2.37
CA SER A 57 -1.66 12.66 1.44
C SER A 57 -2.19 13.83 0.61
N PRO A 58 -1.34 14.75 0.14
CA PRO A 58 -1.73 15.83 -0.77
C PRO A 58 -2.30 15.34 -2.10
N THR A 59 -1.65 14.36 -2.74
CA THR A 59 -2.16 13.76 -3.99
C THR A 59 -3.51 13.09 -3.76
N TYR A 60 -3.70 12.35 -2.67
CA TYR A 60 -4.99 11.72 -2.37
C TYR A 60 -6.08 12.76 -2.08
N ALA A 61 -5.75 13.87 -1.41
CA ALA A 61 -6.70 14.98 -1.21
C ALA A 61 -7.23 15.53 -2.55
N TYR A 62 -6.40 15.57 -3.58
CA TYR A 62 -6.83 15.91 -4.93
C TYR A 62 -7.63 14.76 -5.59
N GLU A 63 -7.12 13.52 -5.57
CA GLU A 63 -7.74 12.36 -6.22
C GLU A 63 -9.19 12.14 -5.76
N ILE A 64 -9.50 12.30 -4.46
CA ILE A 64 -10.86 12.11 -3.93
C ILE A 64 -11.85 13.20 -4.38
N THR A 65 -11.39 14.27 -5.01
CA THR A 65 -12.26 15.29 -5.64
C THR A 65 -12.60 14.97 -7.10
N THR A 66 -12.03 13.88 -7.64
CA THR A 66 -12.25 13.45 -9.03
C THR A 66 -13.23 12.27 -9.10
N PRO A 67 -13.89 12.05 -10.26
CA PRO A 67 -14.79 10.90 -10.43
C PRO A 67 -14.12 9.54 -10.20
N GLU A 68 -12.83 9.42 -10.53
CA GLU A 68 -12.05 8.17 -10.41
C GLU A 68 -11.74 7.82 -8.97
N GLY A 69 -11.49 8.83 -8.10
CA GLY A 69 -11.09 8.63 -6.70
C GLY A 69 -12.17 8.94 -5.67
N GLY A 70 -13.29 9.55 -6.08
CA GLY A 70 -14.30 10.11 -5.16
C GLY A 70 -15.30 9.13 -4.57
N GLU A 71 -15.33 7.87 -5.02
CA GLU A 71 -16.20 6.80 -4.47
C GLU A 71 -17.68 7.23 -4.33
N GLY A 72 -18.16 8.06 -5.27
CA GLY A 72 -19.50 8.65 -5.29
C GLY A 72 -19.69 9.87 -4.37
N LEU A 73 -18.62 10.39 -3.80
CA LEU A 73 -18.59 11.62 -2.99
C LEU A 73 -17.73 12.73 -3.61
N GLU A 74 -17.25 12.55 -4.86
CA GLU A 74 -16.39 13.52 -5.55
C GLU A 74 -16.97 14.93 -5.57
N GLY A 75 -18.28 15.07 -5.81
CA GLY A 75 -18.96 16.36 -5.76
C GLY A 75 -18.92 17.03 -4.39
N LEU A 76 -19.10 16.24 -3.32
CA LEU A 76 -18.96 16.74 -1.95
C LEU A 76 -17.51 17.11 -1.63
N MET A 77 -16.55 16.26 -1.97
CA MET A 77 -15.12 16.52 -1.75
C MET A 77 -14.67 17.77 -2.50
N TYR A 78 -15.09 17.92 -3.76
CA TYR A 78 -14.80 19.12 -4.54
C TYR A 78 -15.43 20.39 -3.94
N ALA A 79 -16.68 20.32 -3.48
CA ALA A 79 -17.33 21.45 -2.81
C ALA A 79 -16.65 21.84 -1.49
N CYS A 80 -16.03 20.87 -0.80
CA CYS A 80 -15.33 21.07 0.46
C CYS A 80 -13.81 21.28 0.32
N ARG A 81 -13.28 21.43 -0.91
CA ARG A 81 -11.84 21.50 -1.17
C ARG A 81 -11.10 22.60 -0.40
N ASP A 82 -11.78 23.71 -0.11
CA ASP A 82 -11.18 24.86 0.61
C ASP A 82 -10.90 24.54 2.10
N LYS A 83 -11.52 23.48 2.62
CA LYS A 83 -11.30 22.97 3.99
C LYS A 83 -10.69 21.56 4.01
N LEU A 84 -10.26 21.03 2.86
CA LEU A 84 -9.68 19.70 2.69
C LEU A 84 -8.14 19.79 2.59
N PHE A 85 -7.45 19.11 3.49
CA PHE A 85 -5.98 19.14 3.57
C PHE A 85 -5.40 17.74 3.51
N GLY A 86 -4.37 17.54 2.70
CA GLY A 86 -3.58 16.31 2.67
C GLY A 86 -2.38 16.41 3.63
N ILE A 87 -2.29 15.48 4.58
CA ILE A 87 -1.21 15.41 5.58
C ILE A 87 -0.68 13.99 5.59
N LEU A 88 0.59 13.80 5.22
CA LEU A 88 1.23 12.48 5.21
C LEU A 88 1.31 11.88 6.61
N ASN A 89 1.12 10.56 6.70
CA ASN A 89 1.37 9.82 7.94
C ASN A 89 2.87 9.76 8.24
N GLY A 90 3.21 9.72 9.52
CA GLY A 90 4.54 9.42 10.00
C GLY A 90 4.82 7.92 10.09
N LEU A 91 6.08 7.58 10.33
CA LEU A 91 6.53 6.23 10.65
C LEU A 91 7.11 6.23 12.07
N ASP A 92 6.73 5.26 12.89
CA ASP A 92 7.31 5.09 14.22
C ASP A 92 8.71 4.48 14.13
N TYR A 93 9.73 5.29 14.36
CA TYR A 93 11.12 4.87 14.36
C TYR A 93 11.55 4.12 15.64
N THR A 94 10.66 3.96 16.63
CA THR A 94 10.92 3.05 17.76
C THR A 94 10.65 1.61 17.38
N GLU A 95 9.69 1.39 16.49
CA GLU A 95 9.29 0.08 15.98
C GLU A 95 10.06 -0.27 14.68
N TYR A 96 10.09 0.65 13.72
CA TYR A 96 10.74 0.43 12.41
C TYR A 96 12.16 1.00 12.39
N ASP A 97 13.10 0.28 12.99
CA ASP A 97 14.51 0.66 13.04
C ASP A 97 15.44 -0.55 12.85
N PRO A 98 16.11 -0.68 11.70
CA PRO A 98 16.98 -1.83 11.41
C PRO A 98 18.15 -1.99 12.39
N GLN A 99 18.46 -0.97 13.23
CA GLN A 99 19.52 -1.08 14.25
C GLN A 99 19.10 -1.87 15.48
N LYS A 100 17.81 -1.97 15.77
CA LYS A 100 17.30 -2.56 17.03
C LYS A 100 16.04 -3.40 16.84
N ASP A 101 15.61 -3.61 15.62
CA ASP A 101 14.42 -4.40 15.28
C ASP A 101 14.53 -5.84 15.82
N VAL A 102 13.60 -6.18 16.70
CA VAL A 102 13.59 -7.48 17.41
C VAL A 102 13.36 -8.68 16.47
N TYR A 103 12.82 -8.44 15.27
CA TYR A 103 12.56 -9.47 14.26
C TYR A 103 13.76 -9.75 13.36
N LEU A 104 14.84 -8.96 13.47
CA LEU A 104 16.06 -9.13 12.70
C LEU A 104 17.13 -9.83 13.50
N THR A 105 17.83 -10.75 12.86
CA THR A 105 19.04 -11.37 13.43
C THR A 105 20.28 -10.52 13.16
N ASN A 106 20.31 -9.83 12.01
CA ASN A 106 21.43 -9.00 11.61
C ASN A 106 20.99 -7.54 11.59
N HIS A 107 21.34 -6.81 12.63
CA HIS A 107 21.06 -5.39 12.73
C HIS A 107 22.03 -4.58 11.85
N TYR A 108 21.57 -3.46 11.32
CA TYR A 108 22.39 -2.57 10.48
C TYR A 108 21.92 -1.12 10.57
N ASN A 109 22.78 -0.23 10.11
CA ASN A 109 22.52 1.21 9.97
C ASN A 109 23.02 1.70 8.60
N GLU A 110 23.03 3.01 8.39
CA GLU A 110 23.46 3.65 7.14
C GLU A 110 24.94 3.38 6.76
N VAL A 111 25.77 2.96 7.72
CA VAL A 111 27.20 2.69 7.46
C VAL A 111 27.42 1.27 6.95
N ASN A 112 26.72 0.27 7.56
CA ASN A 112 26.93 -1.14 7.28
C ASN A 112 25.72 -1.82 6.61
N TYR A 113 24.80 -1.05 6.03
CA TYR A 113 23.55 -1.58 5.45
C TYR A 113 23.79 -2.62 4.36
N LYS A 114 24.84 -2.48 3.55
CA LYS A 114 25.13 -3.44 2.47
C LYS A 114 25.37 -4.85 3.01
N GLU A 115 26.22 -4.96 4.03
CA GLU A 115 26.51 -6.24 4.67
C GLU A 115 25.26 -6.75 5.46
N GLY A 116 24.64 -5.88 6.25
CA GLY A 116 23.46 -6.22 7.03
C GLY A 116 22.30 -6.73 6.19
N LYS A 117 21.99 -6.06 5.08
CA LYS A 117 20.95 -6.49 4.14
C LYS A 117 21.32 -7.80 3.43
N ALA A 118 22.57 -8.02 3.04
CA ALA A 118 23.02 -9.27 2.42
C ALA A 118 22.86 -10.46 3.34
N LEU A 119 23.18 -10.30 4.63
CA LEU A 119 22.99 -11.34 5.66
C LEU A 119 21.50 -11.62 5.90
N ASN A 120 20.67 -10.57 5.99
CA ASN A 120 19.22 -10.73 6.15
C ASN A 120 18.58 -11.37 4.91
N LYS A 121 19.01 -11.02 3.68
CA LYS A 121 18.56 -11.67 2.45
C LYS A 121 18.84 -13.16 2.45
N THR A 122 20.06 -13.56 2.77
CA THR A 122 20.44 -14.97 2.94
C THR A 122 19.56 -15.67 3.98
N ARG A 123 19.25 -15.00 5.08
CA ARG A 123 18.39 -15.54 6.12
C ARG A 123 16.94 -15.70 5.67
N LEU A 124 16.37 -14.67 5.02
CA LEU A 124 15.01 -14.74 4.50
C LEU A 124 14.87 -15.87 3.49
N GLN A 125 15.80 -16.00 2.53
CA GLN A 125 15.81 -17.08 1.53
C GLN A 125 15.73 -18.46 2.22
N LYS A 126 16.54 -18.68 3.25
CA LYS A 126 16.50 -19.92 4.04
C LYS A 126 15.16 -20.12 4.75
N ASN A 127 14.67 -19.07 5.44
CA ASN A 127 13.45 -19.13 6.23
C ASN A 127 12.22 -19.47 5.38
N VAL A 128 12.15 -18.93 4.14
CA VAL A 128 11.05 -19.20 3.22
C VAL A 128 11.32 -20.37 2.27
N SER A 129 12.43 -21.08 2.42
CA SER A 129 12.83 -22.22 1.58
C SER A 129 12.99 -21.84 0.09
N LEU A 130 13.64 -20.70 -0.18
CA LEU A 130 14.18 -20.32 -1.49
C LEU A 130 15.64 -20.75 -1.59
N PRO A 131 16.16 -21.04 -2.80
CA PRO A 131 17.60 -21.16 -3.02
C PRO A 131 18.34 -19.91 -2.54
N VAL A 132 19.42 -20.14 -1.77
CA VAL A 132 20.26 -19.03 -1.30
C VAL A 132 21.14 -18.56 -2.45
N ASP A 133 20.91 -17.34 -2.90
CA ASP A 133 21.67 -16.68 -3.96
C ASP A 133 21.73 -15.16 -3.63
N GLY A 134 22.92 -14.69 -3.30
CA GLY A 134 23.14 -13.28 -2.98
C GLY A 134 22.99 -12.34 -4.15
N ASP A 135 23.18 -12.84 -5.38
CA ASP A 135 23.16 -12.05 -6.62
C ASP A 135 21.80 -12.05 -7.31
N VAL A 136 20.84 -12.87 -6.87
CA VAL A 136 19.46 -12.85 -7.41
C VAL A 136 18.75 -11.56 -6.97
N PHE A 137 17.97 -10.93 -7.84
CA PHE A 137 17.18 -9.78 -7.48
C PHE A 137 15.95 -10.22 -6.69
N LEU A 138 15.87 -9.88 -5.40
CA LEU A 138 14.82 -10.29 -4.50
C LEU A 138 13.76 -9.20 -4.34
N ILE A 139 12.56 -9.47 -4.79
CA ILE A 139 11.39 -8.57 -4.70
C ILE A 139 10.52 -9.00 -3.53
N GLY A 140 10.10 -8.05 -2.70
CA GLY A 140 9.18 -8.26 -1.58
C GLY A 140 7.83 -7.56 -1.79
N MET A 141 6.77 -8.14 -1.23
CA MET A 141 5.46 -7.51 -1.12
C MET A 141 4.79 -7.95 0.18
N VAL A 142 4.32 -6.99 0.96
CA VAL A 142 3.53 -7.22 2.18
C VAL A 142 2.24 -6.43 2.06
N SER A 143 1.10 -7.12 1.92
CA SER A 143 -0.15 -6.42 1.65
C SER A 143 -1.40 -7.27 1.90
N ARG A 144 -2.53 -6.60 2.11
CA ARG A 144 -3.84 -7.26 1.97
C ARG A 144 -4.07 -7.63 0.51
N MET A 145 -4.45 -8.87 0.25
CA MET A 145 -4.66 -9.40 -1.11
C MET A 145 -6.06 -9.02 -1.62
N THR A 146 -6.17 -7.79 -2.13
CA THR A 146 -7.42 -7.19 -2.63
C THR A 146 -7.18 -6.50 -3.96
N ASP A 147 -8.25 -6.17 -4.70
CA ASP A 147 -8.19 -5.41 -5.96
C ASP A 147 -7.40 -4.12 -5.83
N GLN A 148 -7.58 -3.43 -4.70
CA GLN A 148 -6.89 -2.18 -4.43
C GLN A 148 -5.37 -2.28 -4.56
N LYS A 149 -4.79 -3.45 -4.33
CA LYS A 149 -3.33 -3.64 -4.22
C LYS A 149 -2.65 -4.11 -5.50
N GLY A 150 -3.39 -4.18 -6.63
CA GLY A 150 -2.83 -4.45 -7.95
C GLY A 150 -2.40 -5.89 -8.19
N PHE A 151 -3.01 -6.86 -7.50
CA PHE A 151 -2.70 -8.27 -7.70
C PHE A 151 -3.12 -8.81 -9.08
N ASP A 152 -4.05 -8.14 -9.75
CA ASP A 152 -4.41 -8.42 -11.14
C ASP A 152 -3.27 -8.06 -12.12
N LEU A 153 -2.56 -6.94 -11.91
CA LEU A 153 -1.37 -6.59 -12.68
C LEU A 153 -0.26 -7.64 -12.47
N ILE A 154 -0.06 -8.05 -11.21
CA ILE A 154 0.92 -9.09 -10.85
C ILE A 154 0.57 -10.41 -11.54
N ALA A 155 -0.69 -10.84 -11.49
CA ALA A 155 -1.15 -12.07 -12.14
C ALA A 155 -0.83 -12.09 -13.64
N TYR A 156 -0.95 -10.95 -14.30
CA TYR A 156 -0.77 -10.83 -15.74
C TYR A 156 0.69 -11.03 -16.19
N ILE A 157 1.68 -10.56 -15.40
CA ILE A 157 3.11 -10.59 -15.79
C ILE A 157 3.91 -11.68 -15.07
N MET A 158 3.32 -12.41 -14.15
CA MET A 158 4.08 -13.31 -13.26
C MET A 158 4.81 -14.42 -14.02
N ASP A 159 4.17 -15.03 -15.03
CA ASP A 159 4.82 -16.05 -15.85
C ASP A 159 6.02 -15.48 -16.64
N GLU A 160 5.85 -14.30 -17.21
CA GLU A 160 6.92 -13.61 -17.93
C GLU A 160 8.08 -13.30 -16.98
N LEU A 161 7.82 -12.60 -15.89
CA LEU A 161 8.82 -12.22 -14.90
C LEU A 161 9.60 -13.45 -14.37
N LEU A 162 8.89 -14.48 -13.92
CA LEU A 162 9.55 -15.63 -13.29
C LEU A 162 10.21 -16.59 -14.29
N SER A 163 9.80 -16.60 -15.57
CA SER A 163 10.44 -17.45 -16.59
C SER A 163 11.64 -16.80 -17.23
N THR A 164 11.65 -15.49 -17.42
CA THR A 164 12.69 -14.78 -18.19
C THR A 164 13.77 -14.18 -17.29
N GLU A 165 13.39 -13.68 -16.10
CA GLU A 165 14.32 -12.90 -15.27
C GLU A 165 14.97 -13.73 -14.14
N ARG A 166 16.18 -13.31 -13.74
CA ARG A 166 16.87 -13.87 -12.57
C ARG A 166 16.40 -13.17 -11.30
N VAL A 167 15.16 -13.48 -10.91
CA VAL A 167 14.49 -12.88 -9.74
C VAL A 167 13.98 -13.93 -8.76
N GLN A 168 13.83 -13.51 -7.53
CA GLN A 168 13.01 -14.19 -6.52
C GLN A 168 11.93 -13.23 -6.03
N PHE A 169 10.75 -13.76 -5.70
CA PHE A 169 9.62 -12.97 -5.24
C PHE A 169 9.01 -13.55 -3.96
N VAL A 170 8.94 -12.76 -2.90
CA VAL A 170 8.34 -13.16 -1.62
C VAL A 170 7.13 -12.28 -1.33
N VAL A 171 5.97 -12.90 -1.18
CA VAL A 171 4.71 -12.21 -0.88
C VAL A 171 4.18 -12.68 0.47
N ALA A 172 3.81 -11.74 1.34
CA ALA A 172 3.16 -12.03 2.61
C ALA A 172 1.86 -11.23 2.76
N GLY A 173 0.81 -11.87 3.24
CA GLY A 173 -0.47 -11.23 3.50
C GLY A 173 -1.66 -12.16 3.45
N THR A 174 -2.85 -11.59 3.54
CA THR A 174 -4.13 -12.31 3.46
C THR A 174 -5.18 -11.45 2.77
N GLY A 175 -6.26 -12.05 2.27
CA GLY A 175 -7.33 -11.31 1.60
C GLY A 175 -8.26 -12.22 0.79
N GLU A 176 -8.57 -11.81 -0.43
CA GLU A 176 -9.51 -12.53 -1.30
C GLU A 176 -8.93 -13.87 -1.79
N ALA A 177 -9.74 -14.93 -1.72
CA ALA A 177 -9.34 -16.29 -2.07
C ALA A 177 -8.72 -16.37 -3.48
N ARG A 178 -9.31 -15.68 -4.46
CA ARG A 178 -8.80 -15.68 -5.85
C ARG A 178 -7.33 -15.25 -5.95
N TYR A 179 -6.90 -14.27 -5.15
CA TYR A 179 -5.50 -13.83 -5.15
C TYR A 179 -4.60 -14.77 -4.36
N GLN A 180 -5.10 -15.33 -3.25
CA GLN A 180 -4.37 -16.37 -2.51
C GLN A 180 -4.12 -17.60 -3.37
N ASP A 181 -5.14 -18.06 -4.10
CA ASP A 181 -5.06 -19.22 -5.00
C ASP A 181 -4.10 -18.95 -6.18
N MET A 182 -4.20 -17.77 -6.78
CA MET A 182 -3.32 -17.33 -7.87
C MET A 182 -1.84 -17.30 -7.43
N LEU A 183 -1.55 -16.66 -6.29
CA LEU A 183 -0.18 -16.59 -5.76
C LEU A 183 0.35 -17.98 -5.38
N SER A 184 -0.49 -18.84 -4.79
CA SER A 184 -0.15 -20.23 -4.45
C SER A 184 0.14 -21.06 -5.69
N TYR A 185 -0.62 -20.86 -6.77
CA TYR A 185 -0.36 -21.49 -8.06
C TYR A 185 1.03 -21.12 -8.60
N PHE A 186 1.38 -19.83 -8.64
CA PHE A 186 2.68 -19.39 -9.12
C PHE A 186 3.84 -19.84 -8.22
N ALA A 187 3.65 -19.84 -6.90
CA ALA A 187 4.63 -20.38 -5.97
C ALA A 187 4.86 -21.88 -6.16
N GLY A 188 3.81 -22.64 -6.51
CA GLY A 188 3.92 -24.06 -6.86
C GLY A 188 4.57 -24.29 -8.24
N LYS A 189 4.30 -23.42 -9.21
CA LYS A 189 4.87 -23.48 -10.56
C LYS A 189 6.37 -23.11 -10.61
N TYR A 190 6.77 -22.16 -9.78
CA TYR A 190 8.14 -21.61 -9.69
C TYR A 190 8.72 -21.73 -8.28
N PRO A 191 8.85 -22.95 -7.72
CA PRO A 191 9.16 -23.16 -6.30
C PRO A 191 10.52 -22.61 -5.86
N ASP A 192 11.47 -22.44 -6.79
CA ASP A 192 12.80 -21.88 -6.54
C ASP A 192 12.86 -20.34 -6.73
N LYS A 193 11.78 -19.75 -7.22
CA LYS A 193 11.72 -18.31 -7.53
C LYS A 193 10.65 -17.56 -6.76
N MET A 194 9.59 -18.22 -6.29
CA MET A 194 8.49 -17.55 -5.60
C MET A 194 8.04 -18.27 -4.34
N LYS A 195 7.82 -17.50 -3.30
CA LYS A 195 7.16 -17.95 -2.07
C LYS A 195 6.05 -17.01 -1.66
N VAL A 196 4.98 -17.60 -1.16
CA VAL A 196 3.84 -16.88 -0.61
C VAL A 196 3.55 -17.35 0.81
N HIS A 197 3.35 -16.41 1.71
CA HIS A 197 2.85 -16.65 3.05
C HIS A 197 1.43 -16.11 3.17
N ILE A 198 0.45 -17.01 3.21
CA ILE A 198 -0.96 -16.65 3.41
C ILE A 198 -1.23 -16.53 4.91
N GLY A 199 -1.32 -15.30 5.39
CA GLY A 199 -1.54 -15.01 6.80
C GLY A 199 -0.92 -13.67 7.21
N TYR A 200 -1.22 -13.24 8.43
CA TYR A 200 -0.55 -12.11 9.05
C TYR A 200 0.71 -12.60 9.78
N SER A 201 1.84 -12.01 9.47
CA SER A 201 3.10 -12.23 10.19
C SER A 201 3.92 -10.96 10.19
N GLU A 202 3.99 -10.32 11.35
CA GLU A 202 4.77 -9.09 11.55
C GLU A 202 6.27 -9.38 11.42
N GLU A 203 6.75 -10.48 12.03
CA GLU A 203 8.13 -10.91 11.88
C GLU A 203 8.54 -11.06 10.40
N LEU A 204 7.73 -11.75 9.59
CA LEU A 204 8.03 -11.94 8.18
C LEU A 204 7.98 -10.61 7.40
N ALA A 205 7.06 -9.70 7.75
CA ALA A 205 6.99 -8.38 7.13
C ALA A 205 8.29 -7.59 7.36
N HIS A 206 8.77 -7.52 8.60
CA HIS A 206 10.04 -6.85 8.94
C HIS A 206 11.25 -7.52 8.24
N GLN A 207 11.27 -8.86 8.19
CA GLN A 207 12.30 -9.58 7.45
C GLN A 207 12.27 -9.26 5.95
N ILE A 208 11.09 -9.11 5.32
CA ILE A 208 10.94 -8.71 3.92
C ILE A 208 11.50 -7.29 3.71
N TYR A 209 11.11 -6.31 4.55
CA TYR A 209 11.64 -4.94 4.45
C TYR A 209 13.16 -4.90 4.59
N ALA A 210 13.75 -5.71 5.48
CA ALA A 210 15.18 -5.70 5.72
C ALA A 210 16.00 -6.45 4.67
N SER A 211 15.39 -7.39 3.94
CA SER A 211 16.11 -8.38 3.11
C SER A 211 15.99 -8.14 1.61
N CYS A 212 14.86 -7.61 1.15
CA CYS A 212 14.60 -7.47 -0.28
C CYS A 212 15.44 -6.34 -0.91
N ASP A 213 15.72 -6.47 -2.20
CA ASP A 213 16.34 -5.42 -3.00
C ASP A 213 15.29 -4.39 -3.40
N ALA A 214 14.10 -4.85 -3.77
CA ALA A 214 12.96 -4.00 -4.08
C ALA A 214 11.68 -4.41 -3.35
N PHE A 215 10.79 -3.43 -3.16
CA PHE A 215 9.47 -3.61 -2.55
C PHE A 215 8.38 -3.11 -3.50
N LEU A 216 7.49 -4.02 -3.94
CA LEU A 216 6.51 -3.75 -4.98
C LEU A 216 5.17 -3.29 -4.39
N MET A 217 4.65 -2.14 -4.87
CA MET A 217 3.32 -1.61 -4.51
C MET A 217 2.57 -1.09 -5.75
N PRO A 218 1.97 -1.97 -6.57
CA PRO A 218 1.30 -1.59 -7.81
C PRO A 218 -0.17 -1.19 -7.59
N SER A 219 -0.44 -0.46 -6.52
CA SER A 219 -1.80 -0.18 -6.03
C SER A 219 -2.65 0.58 -7.05
N LEU A 220 -3.91 0.17 -7.21
CA LEU A 220 -4.92 0.90 -8.00
C LEU A 220 -5.17 2.28 -7.39
N PHE A 221 -5.26 2.35 -6.09
CA PHE A 221 -5.23 3.60 -5.32
C PHE A 221 -4.59 3.33 -3.95
N GLU A 222 -3.88 4.32 -3.40
CA GLU A 222 -3.21 4.19 -2.11
C GLU A 222 -3.27 5.53 -1.37
N PRO A 223 -4.19 5.69 -0.41
CA PRO A 223 -4.38 6.97 0.29
C PRO A 223 -3.07 7.55 0.85
N CYS A 224 -2.30 6.77 1.56
CA CYS A 224 -0.98 7.13 2.04
C CYS A 224 0.06 6.07 1.68
N GLY A 225 -0.22 4.81 2.01
CA GLY A 225 0.78 3.76 2.11
C GLY A 225 1.71 3.97 3.32
N LEU A 226 2.03 2.89 4.00
CA LEU A 226 3.06 2.88 5.05
C LEU A 226 4.21 1.93 4.66
N SER A 227 3.89 0.87 3.92
CA SER A 227 4.88 -0.16 3.56
C SER A 227 6.04 0.39 2.72
N GLN A 228 5.82 1.38 1.85
CA GLN A 228 6.92 2.06 1.13
C GLN A 228 7.79 2.90 2.08
N LEU A 229 7.20 3.52 3.11
CA LEU A 229 7.97 4.25 4.13
C LEU A 229 8.81 3.29 4.96
N MET A 230 8.23 2.14 5.35
CA MET A 230 8.94 1.06 6.02
C MET A 230 10.08 0.52 5.14
N SER A 231 9.81 0.22 3.86
CA SER A 231 10.83 -0.27 2.94
C SER A 231 11.99 0.72 2.77
N LEU A 232 11.70 2.00 2.62
CA LEU A 232 12.71 3.07 2.56
C LEU A 232 13.53 3.14 3.85
N ARG A 233 12.88 3.04 5.02
CA ARG A 233 13.57 3.04 6.31
C ARG A 233 14.56 1.88 6.45
N TYR A 234 14.26 0.73 5.85
CA TYR A 234 15.12 -0.45 5.84
C TYR A 234 16.08 -0.50 4.63
N GLY A 235 16.09 0.53 3.78
CA GLY A 235 16.95 0.58 2.60
C GLY A 235 16.55 -0.40 1.49
N THR A 236 15.28 -0.79 1.44
CA THR A 236 14.68 -1.56 0.36
C THR A 236 13.98 -0.60 -0.59
N VAL A 237 14.32 -0.66 -1.88
CA VAL A 237 13.89 0.32 -2.87
C VAL A 237 12.44 0.08 -3.29
N PRO A 238 11.51 1.02 -3.09
CA PRO A 238 10.13 0.85 -3.52
C PRO A 238 9.97 0.98 -5.03
N ILE A 239 9.14 0.10 -5.61
CA ILE A 239 8.61 0.19 -6.97
C ILE A 239 7.10 0.40 -6.83
N VAL A 240 6.60 1.56 -7.25
CA VAL A 240 5.23 1.97 -6.94
C VAL A 240 4.48 2.50 -8.14
N ARG A 241 3.14 2.41 -8.11
CA ARG A 241 2.31 3.20 -9.02
C ARG A 241 2.14 4.63 -8.47
N GLU A 242 2.13 5.62 -9.37
CA GLU A 242 1.96 7.04 -9.04
C GLU A 242 0.51 7.35 -8.64
N THR A 243 0.14 7.06 -7.39
CA THR A 243 -1.17 7.37 -6.82
C THR A 243 -1.06 7.74 -5.35
N GLY A 244 -1.88 8.67 -4.88
CA GLY A 244 -1.99 9.08 -3.49
C GLY A 244 -0.63 9.28 -2.81
N GLY A 245 -0.48 8.72 -1.62
CA GLY A 245 0.75 8.85 -0.84
C GLY A 245 1.96 8.16 -1.43
N LEU A 246 1.81 7.20 -2.34
CA LEU A 246 2.95 6.62 -3.05
C LEU A 246 3.63 7.66 -3.93
N LYS A 247 2.85 8.46 -4.66
CA LYS A 247 3.35 9.56 -5.48
C LYS A 247 4.01 10.66 -4.63
N ASP A 248 3.48 10.91 -3.44
CA ASP A 248 3.98 11.97 -2.57
C ASP A 248 5.25 11.58 -1.80
N THR A 249 5.52 10.28 -1.62
CA THR A 249 6.61 9.79 -0.76
C THR A 249 7.74 9.10 -1.50
N VAL A 250 7.52 8.64 -2.73
CA VAL A 250 8.54 8.00 -3.56
C VAL A 250 8.92 8.93 -4.70
N ILE A 251 10.17 9.43 -4.66
CA ILE A 251 10.73 10.26 -5.72
C ILE A 251 11.29 9.33 -6.79
N PRO A 252 10.75 9.37 -8.03
CA PRO A 252 11.23 8.51 -9.12
C PRO A 252 12.73 8.73 -9.38
N TYR A 253 13.46 7.63 -9.56
CA TYR A 253 14.88 7.71 -9.90
C TYR A 253 15.07 8.34 -11.27
N ASN A 254 15.94 9.36 -11.31
CA ASN A 254 16.34 10.04 -12.52
C ASN A 254 17.76 9.57 -12.93
N GLU A 255 17.89 8.86 -14.05
CA GLU A 255 19.16 8.32 -14.52
C GLU A 255 20.19 9.38 -14.88
N TYR A 256 19.78 10.61 -15.19
CA TYR A 256 20.68 11.71 -15.54
C TYR A 256 21.25 12.41 -14.31
N THR A 257 20.40 12.75 -13.33
CA THR A 257 20.83 13.40 -12.08
C THR A 257 21.35 12.42 -11.04
N LYS A 258 21.02 11.12 -11.17
CA LYS A 258 21.31 10.05 -10.20
C LYS A 258 20.61 10.25 -8.86
N GLU A 259 19.51 11.00 -8.86
CA GLU A 259 18.66 11.28 -7.70
C GLU A 259 17.37 10.51 -7.77
N GLY A 260 16.79 10.20 -6.60
CA GLY A 260 15.54 9.48 -6.44
C GLY A 260 15.55 8.60 -5.20
N THR A 261 14.37 8.14 -4.80
CA THR A 261 14.22 7.23 -3.64
C THR A 261 13.59 5.89 -4.02
N GLY A 262 13.15 5.74 -5.27
CA GLY A 262 12.53 4.52 -5.78
C GLY A 262 12.23 4.61 -7.26
N PHE A 263 11.40 3.70 -7.74
CA PHE A 263 10.93 3.67 -9.12
C PHE A 263 9.41 3.79 -9.16
N SER A 264 8.88 4.41 -10.22
CA SER A 264 7.44 4.58 -10.37
C SER A 264 6.97 4.39 -11.80
N PHE A 265 5.72 3.98 -11.93
CA PHE A 265 4.99 3.92 -13.18
C PHE A 265 3.64 4.65 -13.04
N ALA A 266 3.18 5.29 -14.11
CA ALA A 266 2.03 6.19 -14.06
C ALA A 266 0.71 5.45 -14.28
N ASN A 267 0.63 4.62 -15.31
CA ASN A 267 -0.62 3.98 -15.70
C ASN A 267 -0.85 2.68 -14.92
N TYR A 268 -2.11 2.34 -14.66
CA TYR A 268 -2.48 1.04 -14.12
C TYR A 268 -2.35 -0.03 -15.20
N ASN A 269 -1.10 -0.42 -15.49
CA ASN A 269 -0.74 -1.29 -16.60
C ASN A 269 0.38 -2.27 -16.21
N ALA A 270 0.15 -3.56 -16.46
CA ALA A 270 1.05 -4.63 -16.04
C ALA A 270 2.42 -4.58 -16.74
N HIS A 271 2.46 -4.26 -18.05
CA HIS A 271 3.74 -4.18 -18.78
C HIS A 271 4.53 -2.91 -18.45
N GLU A 272 3.85 -1.79 -18.13
CA GLU A 272 4.53 -0.60 -17.61
C GLU A 272 5.17 -0.90 -16.25
N MET A 273 4.45 -1.62 -15.37
CA MET A 273 5.01 -2.12 -14.10
C MET A 273 6.23 -3.04 -14.32
N LEU A 274 6.14 -3.97 -15.27
CA LEU A 274 7.24 -4.89 -15.57
C LEU A 274 8.46 -4.18 -16.14
N ALA A 275 8.26 -3.17 -16.98
CA ALA A 275 9.34 -2.40 -17.59
C ALA A 275 10.05 -1.47 -16.59
N THR A 276 9.35 -1.10 -15.50
CA THR A 276 9.91 -0.26 -14.43
C THR A 276 10.85 -1.04 -13.54
#